data_de19cab7a3d58432fadd751eea735d8f
#
_entry.id   de19cab7a3d58432fadd751eea735d8f
#
_cell.length_a   1.000
_cell.length_b   1.000
_cell.length_c   1.000
_cell.angle_alpha   90.00
_cell.angle_beta   90.00
_cell.angle_gamma   90.00
#
_symmetry.space_group_name_H-M   'P 1'
#
loop_
_entity.id
_entity.type
_entity.pdbx_description
1 polymer ?
#
loop_
_entity_poly.entity_id
_entity_poly.type
_entity_poly.pdbx_seq_one_letter_code
_entity_poly.pdbx_strand_id
1 'polypeptide(L)'
;MRIVVGCDLEEFKRYYKKLALDKEWQGTFGFSEELDTSWERVLVKKPFLLFVWRENDEIIGHAIWHETSTEEHRKGDPRDKEDRVTLRSLLGGRKGNIVELHEIWLKKKYRGKGYGKKFFKFFEDFIRDKGYDSIVYYTDHPAAIAICRKRGWKEGFLQKEKWYVFCLCWAQSSSFHKS
;
A
#
# COMPACT_ATOMS: atom_id res chain seq x y z
N MET A 1 15.45 2.27 13.74
CA MET A 1 14.44 1.70 12.82
C MET A 1 14.85 1.95 11.38
N ARG A 2 14.84 0.94 10.54
CA ARG A 2 15.10 1.02 9.08
C ARG A 2 13.95 0.39 8.30
N ILE A 3 13.70 0.87 7.09
CA ILE A 3 12.80 0.26 6.12
C ILE A 3 13.66 -0.59 5.17
N VAL A 4 13.27 -1.83 4.95
CA VAL A 4 13.98 -2.76 4.07
C VAL A 4 13.03 -3.21 2.97
N VAL A 5 13.52 -3.24 1.73
CA VAL A 5 12.78 -3.74 0.57
C VAL A 5 12.98 -5.25 0.49
N GLY A 6 11.90 -6.00 0.59
CA GLY A 6 11.92 -7.45 0.69
C GLY A 6 12.40 -7.96 2.06
N CYS A 7 12.19 -9.22 2.30
CA CYS A 7 12.82 -9.97 3.40
C CYS A 7 12.78 -11.47 3.07
N ASP A 8 13.42 -12.29 3.88
CA ASP A 8 13.25 -13.74 3.82
C ASP A 8 11.78 -14.10 4.02
N LEU A 9 11.21 -14.90 3.11
CA LEU A 9 9.79 -15.19 3.11
C LEU A 9 9.38 -16.02 4.32
N GLU A 10 10.21 -16.97 4.77
CA GLU A 10 9.91 -17.78 5.94
C GLU A 10 9.98 -16.95 7.23
N GLU A 11 10.89 -15.98 7.29
CA GLU A 11 10.91 -15.00 8.37
C GLU A 11 9.63 -14.16 8.37
N PHE A 12 9.21 -13.67 7.19
CA PHE A 12 7.99 -12.90 7.07
C PHE A 12 6.74 -13.70 7.43
N LYS A 13 6.63 -14.95 7.00
CA LYS A 13 5.54 -15.86 7.38
C LYS A 13 5.46 -16.08 8.89
N ARG A 14 6.60 -16.30 9.54
CA ARG A 14 6.64 -16.42 11.01
C ARG A 14 6.19 -15.15 11.73
N TYR A 15 6.59 -13.98 11.20
CA TYR A 15 6.12 -12.69 11.70
C TYR A 15 4.62 -12.51 11.48
N TYR A 16 4.12 -12.78 10.28
CA TYR A 16 2.72 -12.64 9.90
C TYR A 16 1.80 -13.55 10.72
N LYS A 17 2.20 -14.81 10.95
CA LYS A 17 1.50 -15.74 11.83
C LYS A 17 1.38 -15.24 13.28
N LYS A 18 2.40 -14.53 13.79
CA LYS A 18 2.32 -13.90 15.10
C LYS A 18 1.34 -12.74 15.16
N LEU A 19 1.14 -12.01 14.06
CA LEU A 19 0.13 -10.94 13.98
C LEU A 19 -1.28 -11.50 14.10
N ALA A 20 -1.55 -12.70 13.59
CA ALA A 20 -2.85 -13.33 13.70
C ALA A 20 -3.31 -13.51 15.18
N LEU A 21 -2.37 -13.50 16.12
CA LEU A 21 -2.65 -13.52 17.56
C LEU A 21 -2.89 -12.11 18.16
N ASP A 22 -2.63 -11.06 17.40
CA ASP A 22 -2.87 -9.68 17.84
C ASP A 22 -4.34 -9.30 17.62
N LYS A 23 -5.05 -9.00 18.71
CA LYS A 23 -6.49 -8.67 18.67
C LYS A 23 -6.79 -7.44 17.82
N GLU A 24 -5.87 -6.48 17.75
CA GLU A 24 -6.06 -5.28 16.94
C GLU A 24 -5.90 -5.61 15.46
N TRP A 25 -4.95 -6.46 15.10
CA TRP A 25 -4.81 -6.99 13.75
C TRP A 25 -6.07 -7.72 13.30
N GLN A 26 -6.56 -8.64 14.12
CA GLN A 26 -7.79 -9.39 13.84
C GLN A 26 -8.99 -8.48 13.61
N GLY A 27 -9.12 -7.40 14.39
CA GLY A 27 -10.18 -6.41 14.23
C GLY A 27 -10.08 -5.58 12.95
N THR A 28 -8.89 -5.44 12.37
CA THR A 28 -8.64 -4.61 11.19
C THR A 28 -8.72 -5.41 9.89
N PHE A 29 -8.14 -6.60 9.85
CA PHE A 29 -7.98 -7.38 8.60
C PHE A 29 -8.75 -8.70 8.60
N GLY A 30 -9.50 -9.00 9.65
CA GLY A 30 -10.19 -10.27 9.82
C GLY A 30 -9.24 -11.41 10.22
N PHE A 31 -9.78 -12.62 10.22
CA PHE A 31 -9.02 -13.80 10.62
C PHE A 31 -8.26 -14.40 9.44
N SER A 32 -7.01 -14.04 9.30
CA SER A 32 -6.09 -14.82 8.47
C SER A 32 -4.92 -15.26 9.34
N GLU A 33 -4.90 -16.53 9.75
CA GLU A 33 -3.80 -17.09 10.53
C GLU A 33 -2.52 -17.23 9.70
N GLU A 34 -2.65 -17.17 8.37
CA GLU A 34 -1.57 -17.37 7.44
C GLU A 34 -1.59 -16.30 6.35
N LEU A 35 -0.42 -15.96 5.84
CA LEU A 35 -0.31 -15.16 4.64
C LEU A 35 -1.06 -15.87 3.52
N ASP A 36 -1.99 -15.16 2.87
CA ASP A 36 -2.73 -15.70 1.73
C ASP A 36 -1.77 -16.34 0.72
N THR A 37 -2.05 -17.56 0.33
CA THR A 37 -1.22 -18.34 -0.60
C THR A 37 -1.02 -17.61 -1.94
N SER A 38 -1.95 -16.76 -2.35
CA SER A 38 -1.80 -15.92 -3.53
C SER A 38 -0.68 -14.89 -3.34
N TRP A 39 -0.59 -14.26 -2.17
CA TRP A 39 0.49 -13.35 -1.82
C TRP A 39 1.82 -14.07 -1.66
N GLU A 40 1.84 -15.24 -1.03
CA GLU A 40 3.05 -16.05 -0.91
C GLU A 40 3.68 -16.31 -2.28
N ARG A 41 2.88 -16.79 -3.25
CA ARG A 41 3.34 -17.04 -4.63
C ARG A 41 3.86 -15.79 -5.33
N VAL A 42 3.23 -14.65 -5.08
CA VAL A 42 3.65 -13.37 -5.66
C VAL A 42 4.96 -12.90 -5.05
N LEU A 43 5.09 -12.94 -3.72
CA LEU A 43 6.27 -12.46 -3.00
C LEU A 43 7.52 -13.32 -3.25
N VAL A 44 7.36 -14.63 -3.50
CA VAL A 44 8.46 -15.49 -3.97
C VAL A 44 9.06 -14.96 -5.27
N LYS A 45 8.22 -14.53 -6.21
CA LYS A 45 8.64 -14.06 -7.54
C LYS A 45 9.05 -12.58 -7.54
N LYS A 46 8.41 -11.78 -6.70
CA LYS A 46 8.56 -10.33 -6.65
C LYS A 46 8.75 -9.86 -5.20
N PRO A 47 9.88 -10.19 -4.54
CA PRO A 47 10.09 -9.85 -3.13
C PRO A 47 10.09 -8.33 -2.86
N PHE A 48 10.35 -7.51 -3.87
CA PHE A 48 10.34 -6.05 -3.78
C PHE A 48 8.94 -5.44 -3.59
N LEU A 49 7.86 -6.24 -3.69
CA LEU A 49 6.50 -5.80 -3.36
C LEU A 49 6.24 -5.77 -1.85
N LEU A 50 7.17 -6.28 -1.06
CA LEU A 50 7.12 -6.28 0.39
C LEU A 50 8.14 -5.28 0.94
N PHE A 51 7.70 -4.45 1.88
CA PHE A 51 8.55 -3.65 2.75
C PHE A 51 8.40 -4.13 4.18
N VAL A 52 9.49 -4.16 4.93
CA VAL A 52 9.47 -4.42 6.36
C VAL A 52 10.17 -3.29 7.12
N TRP A 53 9.60 -2.91 8.26
CA TRP A 53 10.31 -2.11 9.23
C TRP A 53 11.06 -3.01 10.18
N ARG A 54 12.33 -2.71 10.42
CA ARG A 54 13.16 -3.43 11.37
C ARG A 54 13.68 -2.53 12.45
N GLU A 55 13.71 -3.05 13.66
CA GLU A 55 14.39 -2.51 14.81
C GLU A 55 15.08 -3.66 15.56
N ASN A 56 16.40 -3.57 15.79
CA ASN A 56 17.20 -4.62 16.41
C ASN A 56 16.94 -6.01 15.79
N ASP A 57 16.96 -6.07 14.45
CA ASP A 57 16.69 -7.27 13.64
C ASP A 57 15.26 -7.85 13.74
N GLU A 58 14.40 -7.31 14.59
CA GLU A 58 12.99 -7.69 14.67
C GLU A 58 12.16 -6.97 13.60
N ILE A 59 11.24 -7.68 12.95
CA ILE A 59 10.20 -7.05 12.10
C ILE A 59 9.15 -6.44 13.03
N ILE A 60 8.99 -5.13 12.93
CA ILE A 60 8.06 -4.34 13.74
C ILE A 60 6.85 -3.82 12.96
N GLY A 61 6.89 -3.97 11.64
CA GLY A 61 5.83 -3.58 10.73
C GLY A 61 6.14 -3.98 9.31
N HIS A 62 5.13 -3.89 8.44
CA HIS A 62 5.28 -4.22 7.03
C HIS A 62 4.32 -3.42 6.16
N ALA A 63 4.58 -3.42 4.86
CA ALA A 63 3.65 -2.98 3.84
C ALA A 63 3.79 -3.84 2.60
N ILE A 64 2.66 -4.10 1.93
CA ILE A 64 2.58 -4.82 0.68
C ILE A 64 1.95 -3.90 -0.36
N TRP A 65 2.49 -3.90 -1.56
CA TRP A 65 1.97 -3.15 -2.68
C TRP A 65 1.96 -4.01 -3.95
N HIS A 66 1.21 -3.60 -4.95
CA HIS A 66 1.14 -4.26 -6.25
C HIS A 66 0.76 -3.29 -7.36
N GLU A 67 1.01 -3.72 -8.60
CA GLU A 67 0.48 -3.05 -9.78
C GLU A 67 -1.04 -3.21 -9.82
N THR A 68 -1.74 -2.16 -10.26
CA THR A 68 -3.19 -2.12 -10.35
C THR A 68 -3.64 -1.36 -11.59
N SER A 69 -4.95 -1.34 -11.83
CA SER A 69 -5.58 -0.55 -12.88
C SER A 69 -6.89 0.10 -12.41
N THR A 70 -7.49 0.90 -13.24
CA THR A 70 -8.84 1.44 -12.97
C THR A 70 -9.92 0.37 -13.05
N GLU A 71 -9.64 -0.78 -13.66
CA GLU A 71 -10.63 -1.84 -13.90
C GLU A 71 -10.51 -2.99 -12.91
N GLU A 72 -9.30 -3.27 -12.45
CA GLU A 72 -9.00 -4.40 -11.57
C GLU A 72 -8.07 -3.98 -10.44
N HIS A 73 -8.30 -4.51 -9.23
CA HIS A 73 -7.35 -4.42 -8.11
C HIS A 73 -6.08 -5.21 -8.44
N ARG A 74 -6.27 -6.47 -8.84
CA ARG A 74 -5.26 -7.40 -9.35
C ARG A 74 -5.86 -8.14 -10.52
N LYS A 75 -5.03 -8.80 -11.31
CA LYS A 75 -5.50 -9.62 -12.44
C LYS A 75 -6.55 -10.63 -11.98
N GLY A 76 -7.75 -10.53 -12.54
CA GLY A 76 -8.89 -11.39 -12.22
C GLY A 76 -9.70 -10.95 -11.00
N ASP A 77 -9.44 -9.77 -10.45
CA ASP A 77 -10.17 -9.18 -9.32
C ASP A 77 -10.77 -7.82 -9.74
N PRO A 78 -11.93 -7.82 -10.41
CA PRO A 78 -12.50 -6.61 -10.98
C PRO A 78 -13.03 -5.67 -9.91
N ARG A 79 -12.78 -4.37 -10.10
CA ARG A 79 -13.36 -3.31 -9.28
C ARG A 79 -14.86 -3.18 -9.56
N ASP A 80 -15.64 -2.86 -8.56
CA ASP A 80 -17.04 -2.52 -8.77
C ASP A 80 -17.21 -1.17 -9.49
N LYS A 81 -18.46 -0.82 -9.82
CA LYS A 81 -18.76 0.41 -10.58
C LYS A 81 -18.41 1.67 -9.81
N GLU A 82 -18.70 1.71 -8.50
CA GLU A 82 -18.45 2.88 -7.66
C GLU A 82 -16.94 3.14 -7.57
N ASP A 83 -16.17 2.10 -7.31
CA ASP A 83 -14.72 2.19 -7.20
C ASP A 83 -14.09 2.64 -8.53
N ARG A 84 -14.47 2.03 -9.66
CA ARG A 84 -13.98 2.46 -11.00
C ARG A 84 -14.24 3.93 -11.28
N VAL A 85 -15.45 4.42 -10.99
CA VAL A 85 -15.84 5.82 -11.23
C VAL A 85 -15.02 6.75 -10.34
N THR A 86 -14.92 6.43 -9.06
CA THR A 86 -14.16 7.22 -8.09
C THR A 86 -12.68 7.28 -8.49
N LEU A 87 -12.09 6.15 -8.80
CA LEU A 87 -10.67 6.07 -9.15
C LEU A 87 -10.35 6.81 -10.45
N ARG A 88 -11.18 6.67 -11.49
CA ARG A 88 -11.02 7.43 -12.74
C ARG A 88 -11.10 8.94 -12.52
N SER A 89 -12.00 9.38 -11.66
CA SER A 89 -12.12 10.80 -11.29
C SER A 89 -10.86 11.30 -10.58
N LEU A 90 -10.35 10.57 -9.59
CA LEU A 90 -9.15 10.94 -8.85
C LEU A 90 -7.90 10.98 -9.74
N LEU A 91 -7.76 10.04 -10.65
CA LEU A 91 -6.67 9.97 -11.61
C LEU A 91 -6.77 11.05 -12.71
N GLY A 92 -7.94 11.68 -12.87
CA GLY A 92 -8.15 12.72 -13.90
C GLY A 92 -8.00 12.19 -15.32
N GLY A 93 -8.45 10.94 -15.58
CA GLY A 93 -8.37 10.29 -16.89
C GLY A 93 -6.95 9.86 -17.31
N ARG A 94 -5.96 9.98 -16.43
CA ARG A 94 -4.59 9.51 -16.71
C ARG A 94 -4.58 8.01 -16.96
N LYS A 95 -3.93 7.63 -18.04
CA LYS A 95 -3.59 6.25 -18.38
C LYS A 95 -2.10 6.10 -18.09
N GLY A 96 -1.75 5.40 -17.04
CA GLY A 96 -0.35 5.20 -16.67
C GLY A 96 -0.18 3.98 -15.79
N ASN A 97 1.04 3.72 -15.41
CA ASN A 97 1.36 2.63 -14.50
C ASN A 97 0.95 3.03 -13.08
N ILE A 98 -0.04 2.34 -12.54
CA ILE A 98 -0.63 2.61 -11.24
C ILE A 98 -0.23 1.50 -10.28
N VAL A 99 0.07 1.87 -9.04
CA VAL A 99 0.27 0.90 -7.96
C VAL A 99 -0.75 1.12 -6.85
N GLU A 100 -1.10 0.05 -6.17
CA GLU A 100 -1.93 0.07 -4.97
C GLU A 100 -1.06 -0.28 -3.76
N LEU A 101 -1.07 0.60 -2.74
CA LEU A 101 -0.60 0.24 -1.41
C LEU A 101 -1.70 -0.60 -0.77
N HIS A 102 -1.52 -1.92 -0.83
CA HIS A 102 -2.55 -2.88 -0.45
C HIS A 102 -2.70 -3.02 1.06
N GLU A 103 -1.58 -3.11 1.76
CA GLU A 103 -1.55 -3.35 3.20
C GLU A 103 -0.40 -2.59 3.84
N ILE A 104 -0.66 -1.99 4.99
CA ILE A 104 0.35 -1.36 5.84
C ILE A 104 0.03 -1.60 7.30
N TRP A 105 1.00 -2.11 8.04
CA TRP A 105 0.88 -2.36 9.47
C TRP A 105 2.15 -1.98 10.23
N LEU A 106 1.95 -1.40 11.41
CA LEU A 106 3.01 -1.12 12.36
C LEU A 106 2.54 -1.51 13.76
N LYS A 107 3.34 -2.30 14.49
CA LYS A 107 3.04 -2.70 15.87
C LYS A 107 2.72 -1.48 16.73
N LYS A 108 1.68 -1.56 17.56
CA LYS A 108 1.12 -0.46 18.36
C LYS A 108 2.16 0.35 19.13
N LYS A 109 3.09 -0.34 19.82
CA LYS A 109 4.15 0.31 20.63
C LYS A 109 5.07 1.23 19.83
N TYR A 110 5.06 1.16 18.50
CA TYR A 110 5.87 1.96 17.60
C TYR A 110 5.09 3.09 16.91
N ARG A 111 3.77 3.14 17.11
CA ARG A 111 2.92 4.20 16.54
C ARG A 111 3.09 5.53 17.26
N GLY A 112 2.61 6.61 16.66
CA GLY A 112 2.73 7.97 17.23
C GLY A 112 4.15 8.60 17.16
N LYS A 113 5.16 7.84 16.72
CA LYS A 113 6.57 8.28 16.65
C LYS A 113 6.98 8.82 15.26
N GLY A 114 6.00 9.08 14.39
CA GLY A 114 6.26 9.61 13.04
C GLY A 114 6.66 8.55 11.99
N TYR A 115 6.70 7.28 12.34
CA TYR A 115 7.13 6.22 11.43
C TYR A 115 6.23 6.06 10.19
N GLY A 116 4.91 6.21 10.35
CA GLY A 116 3.99 6.21 9.22
C GLY A 116 4.31 7.32 8.21
N LYS A 117 4.55 8.55 8.68
CA LYS A 117 4.93 9.67 7.79
C LYS A 117 6.23 9.40 7.03
N LYS A 118 7.23 8.82 7.71
CA LYS A 118 8.51 8.43 7.08
C LYS A 118 8.29 7.34 6.02
N PHE A 119 7.41 6.39 6.31
CA PHE A 119 7.07 5.34 5.34
C PHE A 119 6.39 5.91 4.10
N PHE A 120 5.35 6.72 4.25
CA PHE A 120 4.66 7.29 3.09
C PHE A 120 5.62 8.10 2.20
N LYS A 121 6.52 8.89 2.81
CA LYS A 121 7.55 9.58 2.03
C LYS A 121 8.47 8.60 1.29
N PHE A 122 8.97 7.58 1.98
CA PHE A 122 9.82 6.55 1.38
C PHE A 122 9.10 5.83 0.24
N PHE A 123 7.83 5.45 0.46
CA PHE A 123 7.03 4.74 -0.53
C PHE A 123 6.78 5.58 -1.79
N GLU A 124 6.41 6.84 -1.62
CA GLU A 124 6.24 7.78 -2.73
C GLU A 124 7.52 7.91 -3.57
N ASP A 125 8.66 8.12 -2.91
CA ASP A 125 9.95 8.26 -3.58
C ASP A 125 10.31 6.96 -4.31
N PHE A 126 10.17 5.81 -3.65
CA PHE A 126 10.46 4.50 -4.22
C PHE A 126 9.61 4.19 -5.47
N ILE A 127 8.30 4.44 -5.40
CA ILE A 127 7.37 4.16 -6.51
C ILE A 127 7.66 5.10 -7.70
N ARG A 128 7.92 6.38 -7.42
CA ARG A 128 8.29 7.35 -8.46
C ARG A 128 9.61 6.97 -9.13
N ASP A 129 10.62 6.57 -8.37
CA ASP A 129 11.93 6.18 -8.90
C ASP A 129 11.86 4.87 -9.72
N LYS A 130 10.83 4.05 -9.49
CA LYS A 130 10.50 2.87 -10.31
C LYS A 130 9.76 3.22 -11.60
N GLY A 131 9.40 4.49 -11.82
CA GLY A 131 8.73 4.96 -13.03
C GLY A 131 7.22 4.75 -13.06
N TYR A 132 6.60 4.54 -11.90
CA TYR A 132 5.14 4.53 -11.81
C TYR A 132 4.58 5.95 -11.77
N ASP A 133 3.36 6.13 -12.31
CA ASP A 133 2.72 7.43 -12.50
C ASP A 133 1.83 7.83 -11.32
N SER A 134 1.32 6.85 -10.59
CA SER A 134 0.35 7.10 -9.53
C SER A 134 0.36 6.01 -8.47
N ILE A 135 0.00 6.42 -7.25
CA ILE A 135 -0.29 5.53 -6.13
C ILE A 135 -1.77 5.65 -5.77
N VAL A 136 -2.39 4.51 -5.48
CA VAL A 136 -3.74 4.41 -4.91
C VAL A 136 -3.63 3.74 -3.54
N TYR A 137 -4.45 4.18 -2.59
CA TYR A 137 -4.51 3.58 -1.26
C TYR A 137 -5.94 3.67 -0.70
N TYR A 138 -6.43 2.54 -0.21
CA TYR A 138 -7.75 2.42 0.42
C TYR A 138 -7.58 2.30 1.92
N THR A 139 -8.35 3.07 2.69
CA THR A 139 -8.26 3.02 4.16
C THR A 139 -9.48 3.65 4.83
N ASP A 140 -9.84 3.12 6.00
CA ASP A 140 -10.74 3.73 6.97
C ASP A 140 -9.97 4.18 8.23
N HIS A 141 -8.66 3.90 8.29
CA HIS A 141 -7.86 4.16 9.49
C HIS A 141 -7.55 5.66 9.68
N PRO A 142 -7.96 6.29 10.80
CA PRO A 142 -7.85 7.75 10.98
C PRO A 142 -6.43 8.31 10.82
N ALA A 143 -5.42 7.60 11.32
CA ALA A 143 -4.03 8.07 11.21
C ALA A 143 -3.53 8.03 9.75
N ALA A 144 -3.91 7.03 8.96
CA ALA A 144 -3.55 6.95 7.55
C ALA A 144 -4.25 8.06 6.74
N ILE A 145 -5.55 8.28 6.99
CA ILE A 145 -6.34 9.38 6.41
C ILE A 145 -5.64 10.72 6.68
N ALA A 146 -5.28 10.99 7.94
CA ALA A 146 -4.61 12.24 8.32
C ALA A 146 -3.24 12.42 7.63
N ILE A 147 -2.49 11.33 7.43
CA ILE A 147 -1.21 11.37 6.71
C ILE A 147 -1.43 11.71 5.24
N CYS A 148 -2.34 11.02 4.55
CA CYS A 148 -2.63 11.23 3.14
C CYS A 148 -3.13 12.67 2.87
N ARG A 149 -4.07 13.17 3.69
CA ARG A 149 -4.55 14.56 3.62
C ARG A 149 -3.42 15.57 3.80
N LYS A 150 -2.59 15.40 4.84
CA LYS A 150 -1.45 16.28 5.09
C LYS A 150 -0.42 16.27 3.96
N ARG A 151 -0.31 15.18 3.22
CA ARG A 151 0.59 15.03 2.08
C ARG A 151 -0.03 15.50 0.75
N GLY A 152 -1.29 15.97 0.77
CA GLY A 152 -1.97 16.51 -0.40
C GLY A 152 -2.43 15.43 -1.40
N TRP A 153 -2.61 14.19 -0.95
CA TRP A 153 -3.22 13.16 -1.80
C TRP A 153 -4.67 13.54 -2.11
N LYS A 154 -5.11 13.31 -3.33
CA LYS A 154 -6.51 13.48 -3.71
C LYS A 154 -7.35 12.44 -2.98
N GLU A 155 -8.55 12.82 -2.57
CA GLU A 155 -9.43 12.00 -1.74
C GLU A 155 -10.75 11.71 -2.44
N GLY A 156 -11.21 10.48 -2.36
CA GLY A 156 -12.54 10.01 -2.68
C GLY A 156 -13.10 9.16 -1.55
N PHE A 157 -14.38 8.82 -1.61
CA PHE A 157 -15.05 8.00 -0.62
C PHE A 157 -15.97 6.98 -1.27
N LEU A 158 -15.86 5.71 -0.89
CA LEU A 158 -16.72 4.62 -1.32
C LEU A 158 -17.84 4.43 -0.31
N GLN A 159 -19.07 4.74 -0.70
CA GLN A 159 -20.24 4.70 0.18
C GLN A 159 -20.59 3.30 0.63
N LYS A 160 -20.40 2.33 -0.26
CA LYS A 160 -20.73 0.93 -0.02
C LYS A 160 -19.81 0.30 1.04
N GLU A 161 -18.51 0.44 0.89
CA GLU A 161 -17.51 -0.13 1.81
C GLU A 161 -17.20 0.78 3.00
N LYS A 162 -17.61 2.04 2.97
CA LYS A 162 -17.28 3.09 3.96
C LYS A 162 -15.77 3.36 4.04
N TRP A 163 -15.07 3.26 2.92
CA TRP A 163 -13.63 3.48 2.83
C TRP A 163 -13.30 4.76 2.08
N TYR A 164 -12.20 5.39 2.51
CA TYR A 164 -11.57 6.46 1.76
C TYR A 164 -10.63 5.87 0.71
N VAL A 165 -10.63 6.51 -0.47
CA VAL A 165 -9.68 6.22 -1.56
C VAL A 165 -8.78 7.42 -1.70
N PHE A 166 -7.50 7.23 -1.56
CA PHE A 166 -6.50 8.26 -1.76
C PHE A 166 -5.70 8.00 -3.04
N CYS A 167 -5.40 9.07 -3.78
CA CYS A 167 -4.60 8.97 -4.98
C CYS A 167 -3.52 10.06 -5.01
N LEU A 168 -2.27 9.65 -5.19
CA LEU A 168 -1.15 10.54 -5.51
C LEU A 168 -0.76 10.33 -6.96
N CYS A 169 -0.75 11.43 -7.72
CA CYS A 169 -0.31 11.41 -9.11
C CYS A 169 0.85 12.40 -9.27
N TRP A 170 1.91 11.97 -9.94
CA TRP A 170 2.99 12.89 -10.35
C TRP A 170 2.68 13.52 -11.70
N ALA A 171 3.20 14.73 -11.93
CA ALA A 171 3.21 15.30 -13.27
C ALA A 171 4.01 14.37 -14.17
N GLN A 172 3.47 13.99 -15.32
CA GLN A 172 4.25 13.28 -16.31
C GLN A 172 5.44 14.18 -16.67
N SER A 173 6.66 13.69 -16.47
CA SER A 173 7.83 14.35 -17.03
C SER A 173 7.58 14.40 -18.55
N SER A 174 7.36 15.60 -19.07
CA SER A 174 7.36 15.79 -20.52
C SER A 174 8.73 15.35 -21.00
N SER A 175 8.80 14.13 -21.52
CA SER A 175 9.96 13.68 -22.28
C SER A 175 10.06 14.59 -23.50
N PHE A 176 10.86 15.65 -23.37
CA PHE A 176 11.36 16.35 -24.53
C PHE A 176 12.18 15.33 -25.32
N HIS A 177 11.56 14.72 -26.29
CA HIS A 177 12.30 14.14 -27.41
C HIS A 177 13.05 15.29 -28.06
N LYS A 178 14.31 15.44 -27.72
CA LYS A 178 15.23 16.19 -28.57
C LYS A 178 15.39 15.36 -29.84
N SER A 179 14.79 15.88 -30.91
CA SER A 179 15.04 15.49 -32.27
C SER A 179 16.49 15.77 -32.64
#